data_d3e2949aed6c49e728728a7055d91889
#
_entry.id   d3e2949aed6c49e728728a7055d91889
#
_cell.length_a   1.000
_cell.length_b   1.000
_cell.length_c   1.000
_cell.angle_alpha   90.00
_cell.angle_beta   90.00
_cell.angle_gamma   90.00
#
_symmetry.space_group_name_H-M   'P 1'
#
loop_
_entity.id
_entity.type
_entity.pdbx_description
1 polymer ?
#
loop_
_entity_poly.entity_id
_entity_poly.type
_entity_poly.pdbx_seq_one_letter_code
_entity_poly.pdbx_strand_id
1 'polypeptide(L)'
;MTRASKPTRGVVRGPGDAAHWCPVSPHPLLPTRVVLLCGPSGSGKSLLAARSGLPVLRLDDFYKEAGDPTLPLVAGSSDIDWDHPDSWDADAAVAAIAELCRTGRTRVPVYDISLSARTGADALDIGPTPLFIAEGIFAAEIVRRCRELGLLADALCLSRGPVKTFRRRFLRDLREGRKSVPFLLRRGWRLMRLERSIVARQTALGAHACDRDEALDRLAAAGTGGTGVPGARGAHAVRDVPDVRDMDGVADVQDTRDAQEPTPA
;
A
#
# COMPACT_ATOMS: atom_id res chain seq x y z
N MET A 1 4.55 95.71 18.60
CA MET A 1 5.26 95.01 17.50
C MET A 1 5.08 93.52 17.66
N THR A 2 4.08 93.03 17.02
CA THR A 2 3.57 91.64 17.18
C THR A 2 3.86 90.87 15.91
N ARG A 3 4.66 89.83 15.99
CA ARG A 3 5.08 89.01 14.87
C ARG A 3 4.14 87.81 14.72
N ALA A 4 3.41 87.76 13.62
CA ALA A 4 2.47 86.70 13.32
C ALA A 4 3.22 85.43 12.88
N SER A 5 2.85 84.31 13.50
CA SER A 5 3.29 82.97 13.16
C SER A 5 2.39 82.37 12.07
N LYS A 6 2.99 81.82 11.04
CA LYS A 6 2.31 81.10 9.97
C LYS A 6 1.74 79.74 10.42
N PRO A 7 0.60 79.30 9.97
CA PRO A 7 0.11 77.94 10.27
C PRO A 7 0.77 76.93 9.35
N THR A 8 1.22 75.84 9.94
CA THR A 8 1.76 74.63 9.30
C THR A 8 0.63 73.84 8.70
N ARG A 9 0.71 73.55 7.38
CA ARG A 9 -0.20 72.70 6.64
C ARG A 9 -0.14 71.27 7.17
N GLY A 10 -1.20 70.78 7.80
CA GLY A 10 -1.41 69.38 8.17
C GLY A 10 -1.59 68.53 6.91
N VAL A 11 -0.75 67.53 6.78
CA VAL A 11 -0.92 66.46 5.77
C VAL A 11 -2.04 65.57 6.23
N VAL A 12 -3.18 65.61 5.52
CA VAL A 12 -4.27 64.66 5.68
C VAL A 12 -3.82 63.34 5.05
N ARG A 13 -3.55 62.35 5.92
CA ARG A 13 -3.41 60.95 5.49
C ARG A 13 -4.81 60.45 5.12
N GLY A 14 -4.99 60.04 3.86
CA GLY A 14 -6.16 59.32 3.38
C GLY A 14 -6.33 57.98 4.08
N PRO A 15 -7.55 57.45 4.15
CA PRO A 15 -7.81 56.14 4.75
C PRO A 15 -7.04 55.07 3.95
N GLY A 16 -6.18 54.35 4.68
CA GLY A 16 -5.36 53.29 4.15
C GLY A 16 -6.21 52.21 3.44
N ASP A 17 -5.68 51.76 2.34
CA ASP A 17 -6.12 50.58 1.64
C ASP A 17 -6.30 49.40 2.62
N ALA A 18 -7.55 49.15 2.98
CA ALA A 18 -7.96 47.89 3.55
C ALA A 18 -7.71 46.84 2.47
N ALA A 19 -6.57 46.13 2.56
CA ALA A 19 -6.35 44.94 1.79
C ALA A 19 -7.61 44.08 1.88
N HIS A 20 -8.33 43.98 0.79
CA HIS A 20 -9.45 43.06 0.65
C HIS A 20 -8.91 41.65 0.85
N TRP A 21 -8.98 41.19 2.10
CA TRP A 21 -8.90 39.78 2.42
C TRP A 21 -10.14 39.13 1.84
N CYS A 22 -10.07 38.66 0.58
CA CYS A 22 -11.04 37.72 0.06
C CYS A 22 -10.89 36.45 0.89
N PRO A 23 -11.86 36.04 1.70
CA PRO A 23 -11.87 34.70 2.23
C PRO A 23 -11.95 33.77 1.00
N VAL A 24 -10.86 33.06 0.72
CA VAL A 24 -10.91 31.92 -0.19
C VAL A 24 -11.97 31.02 0.41
N SER A 25 -13.15 31.01 -0.24
CA SER A 25 -14.20 30.09 0.12
C SER A 25 -13.59 28.70 0.13
N PRO A 26 -13.62 27.95 1.23
CA PRO A 26 -13.19 26.58 1.21
C PRO A 26 -14.18 25.88 0.26
N HIS A 27 -13.76 25.63 -0.98
CA HIS A 27 -14.45 24.62 -1.78
C HIS A 27 -14.53 23.39 -0.87
N PRO A 28 -15.71 22.79 -0.67
CA PRO A 28 -15.79 21.56 0.07
C PRO A 28 -14.86 20.58 -0.66
N LEU A 29 -13.69 20.35 -0.06
CA LEU A 29 -12.77 19.34 -0.56
C LEU A 29 -13.59 18.06 -0.56
N LEU A 30 -13.78 17.45 -1.71
CA LEU A 30 -14.37 16.13 -1.79
C LEU A 30 -13.59 15.23 -0.83
N PRO A 31 -14.29 14.48 0.03
CA PRO A 31 -13.60 13.69 1.04
C PRO A 31 -12.57 12.77 0.35
N THR A 32 -11.33 12.85 0.80
CA THR A 32 -10.29 11.95 0.33
C THR A 32 -10.73 10.51 0.52
N ARG A 33 -10.56 9.66 -0.49
CA ARG A 33 -10.92 8.24 -0.44
C ARG A 33 -9.74 7.35 -0.77
N VAL A 34 -9.82 6.10 -0.33
CA VAL A 34 -8.76 5.10 -0.53
C VAL A 34 -9.10 4.14 -1.67
N VAL A 35 -8.10 3.79 -2.47
CA VAL A 35 -8.10 2.59 -3.30
C VAL A 35 -7.26 1.52 -2.60
N LEU A 36 -7.89 0.41 -2.25
CA LEU A 36 -7.21 -0.75 -1.69
C LEU A 36 -6.59 -1.57 -2.83
N LEU A 37 -5.27 -1.78 -2.78
CA LEU A 37 -4.54 -2.54 -3.79
C LEU A 37 -3.96 -3.80 -3.19
N CYS A 38 -4.56 -4.94 -3.49
CA CYS A 38 -4.14 -6.26 -3.06
C CYS A 38 -3.61 -7.11 -4.24
N GLY A 39 -3.25 -8.34 -3.96
CA GLY A 39 -2.77 -9.30 -4.96
C GLY A 39 -1.59 -10.13 -4.45
N PRO A 40 -1.25 -11.23 -5.12
CA PRO A 40 -0.15 -12.10 -4.74
C PRO A 40 1.19 -11.34 -4.63
N SER A 41 2.10 -11.86 -3.81
CA SER A 41 3.47 -11.33 -3.74
C SER A 41 4.13 -11.37 -5.13
N GLY A 42 4.84 -10.29 -5.49
CA GLY A 42 5.47 -10.16 -6.81
C GLY A 42 4.50 -9.87 -7.97
N SER A 43 3.19 -9.63 -7.74
CA SER A 43 2.26 -9.22 -8.80
C SER A 43 2.56 -7.83 -9.37
N GLY A 44 3.34 -7.01 -8.66
CA GLY A 44 3.77 -5.68 -9.07
C GLY A 44 2.91 -4.55 -8.50
N LYS A 45 2.27 -4.76 -7.36
CA LYS A 45 1.47 -3.75 -6.64
C LYS A 45 2.25 -2.46 -6.38
N SER A 46 3.39 -2.56 -5.72
CA SER A 46 4.23 -1.40 -5.36
C SER A 46 4.73 -0.64 -6.60
N LEU A 47 5.04 -1.36 -7.69
CA LEU A 47 5.40 -0.73 -8.97
C LEU A 47 4.20 -0.01 -9.61
N LEU A 48 3.00 -0.58 -9.54
CA LEU A 48 1.77 0.07 -10.01
C LEU A 48 1.48 1.32 -9.19
N ALA A 49 1.50 1.20 -7.86
CA ALA A 49 1.29 2.29 -6.93
C ALA A 49 2.29 3.45 -7.17
N ALA A 50 3.58 3.16 -7.31
CA ALA A 50 4.59 4.16 -7.62
C ALA A 50 4.37 4.85 -8.98
N ARG A 51 3.86 4.13 -9.99
CA ARG A 51 3.58 4.68 -11.32
C ARG A 51 2.30 5.48 -11.42
N SER A 52 1.36 5.27 -10.51
CA SER A 52 0.10 6.01 -10.49
C SER A 52 0.27 7.50 -10.17
N GLY A 53 1.37 7.88 -9.52
CA GLY A 53 1.60 9.22 -9.03
C GLY A 53 0.75 9.61 -7.81
N LEU A 54 -0.06 8.68 -7.30
CA LEU A 54 -0.86 8.88 -6.08
C LEU A 54 -0.02 8.63 -4.82
N PRO A 55 -0.36 9.29 -3.69
CA PRO A 55 0.23 8.94 -2.40
C PRO A 55 -0.06 7.48 -2.04
N VAL A 56 0.88 6.86 -1.34
CA VAL A 56 0.80 5.42 -1.00
C VAL A 56 0.94 5.20 0.50
N LEU A 57 -0.03 4.49 1.09
CA LEU A 57 0.07 3.90 2.41
C LEU A 57 0.46 2.42 2.26
N ARG A 58 1.58 2.03 2.86
CA ARG A 58 2.03 0.64 2.87
C ARG A 58 1.35 -0.10 4.01
N LEU A 59 0.48 -1.04 3.68
CA LEU A 59 -0.23 -1.82 4.68
C LEU A 59 0.62 -2.94 5.27
N ASP A 60 1.68 -3.34 4.58
CA ASP A 60 2.62 -4.34 5.08
C ASP A 60 3.43 -3.82 6.30
N ASP A 61 3.44 -2.51 6.58
CA ASP A 61 4.04 -1.95 7.79
C ASP A 61 3.19 -2.17 9.06
N PHE A 62 1.96 -2.69 8.93
CA PHE A 62 1.03 -2.93 10.04
C PHE A 62 1.06 -4.37 10.58
N TYR A 63 2.09 -5.16 10.30
CA TYR A 63 2.26 -6.45 10.95
C TYR A 63 2.34 -6.33 12.47
N LYS A 64 1.84 -7.36 13.17
CA LYS A 64 2.04 -7.50 14.60
C LYS A 64 3.47 -7.86 14.92
N GLU A 65 3.93 -7.52 16.11
CA GLU A 65 5.29 -7.88 16.56
C GLU A 65 5.37 -9.36 16.96
N ALA A 66 6.53 -9.99 16.81
CA ALA A 66 6.73 -11.42 17.08
C ALA A 66 6.33 -11.86 18.50
N GLY A 67 6.28 -10.92 19.46
CA GLY A 67 5.84 -11.17 20.83
C GLY A 67 4.33 -11.06 21.08
N ASP A 68 3.52 -10.74 20.06
CA ASP A 68 2.08 -10.58 20.24
C ASP A 68 1.41 -11.95 20.48
N PRO A 69 0.69 -12.12 21.61
CA PRO A 69 0.08 -13.41 21.97
C PRO A 69 -1.09 -13.82 21.06
N THR A 70 -1.55 -12.91 20.19
CA THR A 70 -2.66 -13.18 19.25
C THR A 70 -2.17 -13.66 17.88
N LEU A 71 -0.85 -13.86 17.72
CA LEU A 71 -0.30 -14.33 16.47
C LEU A 71 -0.75 -15.78 16.17
N PRO A 72 -1.17 -16.06 14.93
CA PRO A 72 -1.51 -17.41 14.52
C PRO A 72 -0.25 -18.27 14.39
N LEU A 73 -0.39 -19.55 14.71
CA LEU A 73 0.68 -20.53 14.55
C LEU A 73 0.41 -21.44 13.34
N VAL A 74 1.46 -21.85 12.68
CA VAL A 74 1.38 -22.88 11.64
C VAL A 74 0.85 -24.17 12.24
N ALA A 75 -0.12 -24.80 11.58
CA ALA A 75 -0.74 -26.03 12.09
C ALA A 75 0.30 -27.12 12.38
N GLY A 76 0.36 -27.56 13.66
CA GLY A 76 1.30 -28.58 14.12
C GLY A 76 2.74 -28.09 14.37
N SER A 77 2.98 -26.78 14.38
CA SER A 77 4.28 -26.15 14.67
C SER A 77 4.12 -25.07 15.75
N SER A 78 5.24 -24.66 16.35
CA SER A 78 5.35 -23.46 17.18
C SER A 78 5.71 -22.21 16.35
N ASP A 79 5.87 -22.34 15.03
CA ASP A 79 6.24 -21.24 14.16
C ASP A 79 5.04 -20.33 13.89
N ILE A 80 5.29 -19.03 13.80
CA ILE A 80 4.25 -18.04 13.49
C ILE A 80 3.87 -18.15 12.02
N ASP A 81 2.55 -18.18 11.75
CA ASP A 81 2.02 -18.10 10.38
C ASP A 81 1.87 -16.65 9.93
N TRP A 82 2.93 -16.11 9.36
CA TRP A 82 2.95 -14.73 8.82
C TRP A 82 2.09 -14.53 7.58
N ASP A 83 1.68 -15.61 6.91
CA ASP A 83 0.78 -15.54 5.76
C ASP A 83 -0.71 -15.54 6.17
N HIS A 84 -0.99 -15.73 7.46
CA HIS A 84 -2.35 -15.66 7.99
C HIS A 84 -2.76 -14.21 8.27
N PRO A 85 -4.00 -13.78 7.95
CA PRO A 85 -4.44 -12.39 8.17
C PRO A 85 -4.37 -11.91 9.62
N ASP A 86 -4.49 -12.82 10.60
CA ASP A 86 -4.41 -12.48 12.02
C ASP A 86 -2.98 -12.12 12.46
N SER A 87 -1.97 -12.31 11.61
CA SER A 87 -0.61 -11.80 11.83
C SER A 87 -0.52 -10.27 11.62
N TRP A 88 -1.57 -9.67 11.09
CA TRP A 88 -1.63 -8.28 10.68
C TRP A 88 -2.68 -7.50 11.50
N ASP A 89 -2.37 -6.23 11.80
CA ASP A 89 -3.22 -5.34 12.61
C ASP A 89 -4.21 -4.58 11.70
N ALA A 90 -5.32 -5.23 11.36
CA ALA A 90 -6.38 -4.66 10.53
C ALA A 90 -7.02 -3.40 11.16
N ASP A 91 -7.09 -3.34 12.50
CA ASP A 91 -7.70 -2.22 13.21
C ASP A 91 -6.84 -0.96 13.09
N ALA A 92 -5.54 -1.09 13.31
CA ALA A 92 -4.60 0.01 13.14
C ALA A 92 -4.54 0.49 11.68
N ALA A 93 -4.58 -0.41 10.72
CA ALA A 93 -4.61 -0.07 9.29
C ALA A 93 -5.86 0.73 8.90
N VAL A 94 -7.05 0.29 9.33
CA VAL A 94 -8.31 1.02 9.08
C VAL A 94 -8.32 2.36 9.78
N ALA A 95 -7.81 2.45 11.01
CA ALA A 95 -7.70 3.72 11.73
C ALA A 95 -6.80 4.72 10.99
N ALA A 96 -5.65 4.27 10.49
CA ALA A 96 -4.75 5.11 9.70
C ALA A 96 -5.39 5.58 8.37
N ILE A 97 -6.12 4.71 7.67
CA ILE A 97 -6.88 5.07 6.47
C ILE A 97 -7.95 6.11 6.79
N ALA A 98 -8.72 5.91 7.85
CA ALA A 98 -9.78 6.85 8.26
C ALA A 98 -9.20 8.22 8.63
N GLU A 99 -8.06 8.26 9.31
CA GLU A 99 -7.38 9.48 9.65
C GLU A 99 -6.85 10.21 8.40
N LEU A 100 -6.23 9.49 7.44
CA LEU A 100 -5.80 10.05 6.16
C LEU A 100 -6.98 10.64 5.37
N CYS A 101 -8.11 9.93 5.29
CA CYS A 101 -9.30 10.42 4.61
C CYS A 101 -9.84 11.72 5.25
N ARG A 102 -9.72 11.86 6.56
CA ARG A 102 -10.25 13.01 7.32
C ARG A 102 -9.31 14.21 7.36
N THR A 103 -8.00 13.95 7.48
CA THR A 103 -7.01 15.01 7.80
C THR A 103 -5.91 15.18 6.75
N GLY A 104 -5.77 14.21 5.84
CA GLY A 104 -4.63 14.12 4.91
C GLY A 104 -3.31 13.69 5.57
N ARG A 105 -3.30 13.38 6.87
CA ARG A 105 -2.09 13.03 7.64
C ARG A 105 -2.37 11.90 8.61
N THR A 106 -1.36 11.07 8.86
CA THR A 106 -1.39 10.05 9.92
C THR A 106 0.03 9.65 10.32
N ARG A 107 0.15 8.89 11.39
CA ARG A 107 1.39 8.19 11.73
C ARG A 107 1.29 6.74 11.31
N VAL A 108 2.33 6.26 10.63
CA VAL A 108 2.43 4.87 10.16
C VAL A 108 3.57 4.17 10.89
N PRO A 109 3.42 2.92 11.31
CA PRO A 109 4.52 2.17 11.90
C PRO A 109 5.64 1.99 10.88
N VAL A 110 6.87 1.88 11.36
CA VAL A 110 8.02 1.39 10.59
C VAL A 110 8.29 -0.02 11.05
N TYR A 111 7.99 -1.00 10.20
CA TYR A 111 8.17 -2.41 10.50
C TYR A 111 9.47 -2.95 9.90
N ASP A 112 10.28 -3.60 10.74
CA ASP A 112 11.48 -4.31 10.30
C ASP A 112 11.20 -5.82 10.25
N ILE A 113 11.18 -6.36 9.03
CA ILE A 113 10.89 -7.78 8.79
C ILE A 113 11.96 -8.68 9.43
N SER A 114 13.23 -8.24 9.44
CA SER A 114 14.35 -9.03 10.00
C SER A 114 14.26 -9.16 11.51
N LEU A 115 13.68 -8.17 12.17
CA LEU A 115 13.44 -8.15 13.61
C LEU A 115 12.03 -8.61 13.98
N SER A 116 11.14 -8.75 13.01
CA SER A 116 9.71 -8.97 13.20
C SER A 116 9.12 -8.04 14.27
N ALA A 117 9.48 -6.75 14.18
CA ALA A 117 9.13 -5.75 15.19
C ALA A 117 8.92 -4.36 14.55
N ARG A 118 8.16 -3.52 15.26
CA ARG A 118 8.01 -2.09 14.93
C ARG A 118 9.20 -1.33 15.52
N THR A 119 9.99 -0.69 14.68
CA THR A 119 11.19 0.07 15.07
C THR A 119 10.93 1.55 15.27
N GLY A 120 9.73 2.03 14.92
CA GLY A 120 9.35 3.43 15.05
C GLY A 120 8.02 3.74 14.42
N ALA A 121 7.77 5.03 14.20
CA ALA A 121 6.61 5.51 13.45
C ALA A 121 6.96 6.78 12.68
N ASP A 122 6.64 6.80 11.39
CA ASP A 122 6.84 7.93 10.50
C ASP A 122 5.52 8.71 10.30
N ALA A 123 5.64 10.00 10.02
CA ALA A 123 4.50 10.81 9.61
C ALA A 123 4.26 10.64 8.10
N LEU A 124 3.05 10.27 7.71
CA LEU A 124 2.61 10.28 6.33
C LEU A 124 1.68 11.47 6.10
N ASP A 125 2.06 12.36 5.19
CA ASP A 125 1.26 13.49 4.71
C ASP A 125 0.96 13.26 3.22
N ILE A 126 -0.31 13.10 2.88
CA ILE A 126 -0.74 12.88 1.49
C ILE A 126 -1.13 14.17 0.78
N GLY A 127 -1.08 15.31 1.48
CA GLY A 127 -1.49 16.61 0.94
C GLY A 127 -2.97 16.69 0.53
N PRO A 128 -3.35 17.72 -0.20
CA PRO A 128 -4.72 17.89 -0.69
C PRO A 128 -4.96 17.01 -1.93
N THR A 129 -5.22 15.73 -1.72
CA THR A 129 -5.54 14.79 -2.79
C THR A 129 -6.92 14.17 -2.58
N PRO A 130 -7.72 13.97 -3.66
CA PRO A 130 -9.00 13.28 -3.54
C PRO A 130 -8.84 11.77 -3.39
N LEU A 131 -7.65 11.23 -3.68
CA LEU A 131 -7.42 9.79 -3.75
C LEU A 131 -6.00 9.42 -3.31
N PHE A 132 -5.86 8.30 -2.58
CA PHE A 132 -4.59 7.65 -2.30
C PHE A 132 -4.73 6.13 -2.40
N ILE A 133 -3.61 5.44 -2.50
CA ILE A 133 -3.55 3.98 -2.55
C ILE A 133 -3.11 3.45 -1.19
N ALA A 134 -3.81 2.43 -0.67
CA ALA A 134 -3.32 1.60 0.42
C ALA A 134 -3.00 0.21 -0.13
N GLU A 135 -1.72 -0.16 -0.17
CA GLU A 135 -1.25 -1.40 -0.80
C GLU A 135 -0.70 -2.39 0.21
N GLY A 136 -1.05 -3.66 0.04
CA GLY A 136 -0.54 -4.75 0.86
C GLY A 136 -1.19 -6.09 0.52
N ILE A 137 -0.61 -7.18 1.01
CA ILE A 137 -1.14 -8.53 0.72
C ILE A 137 -2.50 -8.76 1.40
N PHE A 138 -2.76 -8.12 2.55
CA PHE A 138 -3.99 -8.22 3.33
C PHE A 138 -4.98 -7.08 3.06
N ALA A 139 -4.74 -6.20 2.08
CA ALA A 139 -5.63 -5.08 1.79
C ALA A 139 -7.09 -5.51 1.52
N ALA A 140 -7.32 -6.71 1.01
CA ALA A 140 -8.65 -7.24 0.77
C ALA A 140 -9.46 -7.50 2.06
N GLU A 141 -8.79 -7.80 3.18
CA GLU A 141 -9.44 -8.12 4.46
C GLU A 141 -10.26 -6.94 5.02
N ILE A 142 -9.86 -5.71 4.67
CA ILE A 142 -10.51 -4.50 5.16
C ILE A 142 -11.47 -3.85 4.14
N VAL A 143 -11.69 -4.47 2.96
CA VAL A 143 -12.58 -3.91 1.90
C VAL A 143 -13.97 -3.62 2.43
N ARG A 144 -14.59 -4.61 3.09
CA ARG A 144 -15.94 -4.46 3.63
C ARG A 144 -16.00 -3.31 4.63
N ARG A 145 -15.05 -3.27 5.55
CA ARG A 145 -14.99 -2.27 6.62
C ARG A 145 -14.77 -0.85 6.07
N CYS A 146 -13.85 -0.67 5.13
CA CYS A 146 -13.66 0.62 4.46
C CYS A 146 -14.89 1.07 3.67
N ARG A 147 -15.64 0.12 3.08
CA ARG A 147 -16.89 0.41 2.37
C ARG A 147 -17.99 0.87 3.33
N GLU A 148 -18.18 0.16 4.44
CA GLU A 148 -19.16 0.51 5.49
C GLU A 148 -18.90 1.89 6.11
N LEU A 149 -17.63 2.26 6.23
CA LEU A 149 -17.20 3.58 6.71
C LEU A 149 -17.23 4.69 5.64
N GLY A 150 -17.58 4.39 4.39
CA GLY A 150 -17.60 5.35 3.29
C GLY A 150 -16.23 5.84 2.82
N LEU A 151 -15.15 5.16 3.22
CA LEU A 151 -13.76 5.54 2.91
C LEU A 151 -13.31 5.01 1.54
N LEU A 152 -13.95 3.95 1.03
CA LEU A 152 -13.50 3.21 -0.14
C LEU A 152 -13.88 3.91 -1.45
N ALA A 153 -12.90 4.17 -2.30
CA ALA A 153 -13.12 4.53 -3.70
C ALA A 153 -13.23 3.28 -4.59
N ASP A 154 -12.25 2.36 -4.45
CA ASP A 154 -12.22 1.09 -5.18
C ASP A 154 -11.36 0.07 -4.43
N ALA A 155 -11.47 -1.22 -4.80
CA ALA A 155 -10.66 -2.30 -4.28
C ALA A 155 -10.18 -3.18 -5.44
N LEU A 156 -8.86 -3.20 -5.69
CA LEU A 156 -8.25 -3.82 -6.85
C LEU A 156 -7.34 -4.98 -6.41
N CYS A 157 -7.56 -6.15 -7.01
CA CYS A 157 -6.68 -7.31 -6.86
C CYS A 157 -5.82 -7.45 -8.11
N LEU A 158 -4.54 -7.02 -8.02
CA LEU A 158 -3.63 -7.06 -9.17
C LEU A 158 -3.20 -8.49 -9.46
N SER A 159 -3.65 -9.03 -10.59
CA SER A 159 -3.26 -10.33 -11.12
C SER A 159 -2.67 -10.17 -12.52
N ARG A 160 -1.50 -10.74 -12.74
CA ARG A 160 -0.87 -10.71 -14.08
C ARG A 160 -1.32 -11.82 -15.02
N GLY A 161 -2.24 -12.66 -14.55
CA GLY A 161 -2.59 -13.91 -15.21
C GLY A 161 -1.50 -14.98 -14.95
N PRO A 162 -1.87 -16.08 -14.28
CA PRO A 162 -0.92 -17.08 -13.79
C PRO A 162 -0.03 -17.68 -14.90
N VAL A 163 -0.54 -17.76 -16.12
CA VAL A 163 0.21 -18.29 -17.27
C VAL A 163 1.34 -17.35 -17.73
N LYS A 164 1.09 -16.03 -17.76
CA LYS A 164 2.12 -15.03 -18.15
C LYS A 164 3.24 -14.99 -17.11
N THR A 165 2.88 -15.03 -15.83
CA THR A 165 3.83 -15.04 -14.70
C THR A 165 4.65 -16.32 -14.70
N PHE A 166 4.00 -17.49 -14.88
CA PHE A 166 4.67 -18.79 -15.00
C PHE A 166 5.66 -18.80 -16.15
N ARG A 167 5.24 -18.44 -17.36
CA ARG A 167 6.11 -18.43 -18.54
C ARG A 167 7.35 -17.56 -18.36
N ARG A 168 7.19 -16.37 -17.75
CA ARG A 168 8.30 -15.44 -17.52
C ARG A 168 9.30 -15.98 -16.49
N ARG A 169 8.83 -16.52 -15.37
CA ARG A 169 9.67 -17.16 -14.34
C ARG A 169 10.36 -18.40 -14.91
N PHE A 170 9.62 -19.27 -15.59
CA PHE A 170 10.12 -20.48 -16.20
C PHE A 170 11.23 -20.20 -17.22
N LEU A 171 11.04 -19.22 -18.11
CA LEU A 171 12.05 -18.82 -19.09
C LEU A 171 13.30 -18.22 -18.44
N ARG A 172 13.14 -17.47 -17.35
CA ARG A 172 14.26 -16.93 -16.59
C ARG A 172 15.05 -18.07 -15.95
N ASP A 173 14.39 -18.93 -15.21
CA ASP A 173 15.02 -20.02 -14.46
C ASP A 173 15.67 -21.06 -15.40
N LEU A 174 15.10 -21.24 -16.62
CA LEU A 174 15.70 -22.05 -17.66
C LEU A 174 16.99 -21.42 -18.22
N ARG A 175 17.02 -20.10 -18.40
CA ARG A 175 18.23 -19.38 -18.84
C ARG A 175 19.35 -19.39 -17.81
N GLU A 176 18.99 -19.37 -16.53
CA GLU A 176 19.94 -19.40 -15.42
C GLU A 176 20.49 -20.81 -15.14
N GLY A 177 19.91 -21.87 -15.74
CA GLY A 177 20.45 -23.24 -15.74
C GLY A 177 20.55 -23.93 -14.37
N ARG A 178 19.92 -23.37 -13.34
CA ARG A 178 20.17 -23.74 -11.93
C ARG A 178 19.46 -25.00 -11.46
N LYS A 179 18.36 -25.43 -12.15
CA LYS A 179 17.52 -26.58 -11.70
C LYS A 179 16.94 -27.35 -12.89
N SER A 180 16.56 -28.62 -12.67
CA SER A 180 16.00 -29.50 -13.71
C SER A 180 14.63 -29.05 -14.19
N VAL A 181 14.32 -29.22 -15.46
CA VAL A 181 13.04 -28.83 -16.10
C VAL A 181 11.82 -29.42 -15.39
N PRO A 182 11.78 -30.70 -14.97
CA PRO A 182 10.63 -31.27 -14.25
C PRO A 182 10.37 -30.55 -12.90
N PHE A 183 11.42 -30.20 -12.19
CA PHE A 183 11.34 -29.47 -10.93
C PHE A 183 10.74 -28.07 -11.14
N LEU A 184 11.21 -27.34 -12.16
CA LEU A 184 10.70 -26.01 -12.49
C LEU A 184 9.23 -26.03 -12.89
N LEU A 185 8.80 -27.06 -13.64
CA LEU A 185 7.39 -27.26 -14.01
C LEU A 185 6.52 -27.54 -12.79
N ARG A 186 6.94 -28.45 -11.89
CA ARG A 186 6.21 -28.80 -10.66
C ARG A 186 6.09 -27.60 -9.73
N ARG A 187 7.20 -26.88 -9.49
CA ARG A 187 7.23 -25.66 -8.68
C ARG A 187 6.34 -24.57 -9.28
N GLY A 188 6.45 -24.32 -10.58
CA GLY A 188 5.64 -23.32 -11.26
C GLY A 188 4.14 -23.64 -11.25
N TRP A 189 3.76 -24.92 -11.38
CA TRP A 189 2.37 -25.36 -11.25
C TRP A 189 1.82 -25.14 -9.84
N ARG A 190 2.61 -25.43 -8.80
CA ARG A 190 2.25 -25.18 -7.39
C ARG A 190 2.03 -23.69 -7.15
N LEU A 191 2.96 -22.84 -7.60
CA LEU A 191 2.85 -21.39 -7.48
C LEU A 191 1.65 -20.82 -8.24
N MET A 192 1.34 -21.35 -9.43
CA MET A 192 0.16 -20.95 -10.19
C MET A 192 -1.15 -21.27 -9.47
N ARG A 193 -1.24 -22.45 -8.83
CA ARG A 193 -2.42 -22.82 -8.03
C ARG A 193 -2.57 -21.90 -6.82
N LEU A 194 -1.47 -21.61 -6.13
CA LEU A 194 -1.44 -20.71 -4.98
C LEU A 194 -1.87 -19.29 -5.38
N GLU A 195 -1.36 -18.77 -6.49
CA GLU A 195 -1.76 -17.46 -7.00
C GLU A 195 -3.26 -17.40 -7.30
N ARG A 196 -3.81 -18.44 -7.94
CA ARG A 196 -5.26 -18.52 -8.21
C ARG A 196 -6.10 -18.54 -6.93
N SER A 197 -5.69 -19.30 -5.92
CA SER A 197 -6.42 -19.36 -4.65
C SER A 197 -6.38 -18.02 -3.90
N ILE A 198 -5.24 -17.31 -3.92
CA ILE A 198 -5.11 -15.99 -3.33
C ILE A 198 -6.04 -14.99 -4.04
N VAL A 199 -6.00 -14.95 -5.38
CA VAL A 199 -6.87 -14.05 -6.16
C VAL A 199 -8.34 -14.37 -5.91
N ALA A 200 -8.73 -15.64 -5.92
CA ALA A 200 -10.11 -16.05 -5.66
C ALA A 200 -10.59 -15.63 -4.25
N ARG A 201 -9.73 -15.81 -3.23
CA ARG A 201 -10.02 -15.35 -1.86
C ARG A 201 -10.20 -13.83 -1.80
N GLN A 202 -9.25 -13.07 -2.37
CA GLN A 202 -9.30 -11.61 -2.33
C GLN A 202 -10.50 -11.06 -3.10
N THR A 203 -10.89 -11.72 -4.20
CA THR A 203 -12.11 -11.39 -4.95
C THR A 203 -13.37 -11.70 -4.13
N ALA A 204 -13.41 -12.82 -3.41
CA ALA A 204 -14.52 -13.15 -2.51
C ALA A 204 -14.69 -12.12 -1.38
N LEU A 205 -13.61 -11.47 -0.95
CA LEU A 205 -13.62 -10.36 0.01
C LEU A 205 -14.05 -9.02 -0.59
N GLY A 206 -14.31 -8.98 -1.90
CA GLY A 206 -14.88 -7.82 -2.58
C GLY A 206 -13.88 -6.96 -3.36
N ALA A 207 -12.64 -7.45 -3.58
CA ALA A 207 -11.70 -6.81 -4.49
C ALA A 207 -11.98 -7.23 -5.95
N HIS A 208 -11.79 -6.31 -6.89
CA HIS A 208 -11.93 -6.56 -8.31
C HIS A 208 -10.60 -7.08 -8.90
N ALA A 209 -10.60 -8.28 -9.45
CA ALA A 209 -9.42 -8.84 -10.10
C ALA A 209 -9.19 -8.15 -11.44
N CYS A 210 -8.02 -7.57 -11.63
CA CYS A 210 -7.66 -6.81 -12.83
C CYS A 210 -6.18 -7.02 -13.18
N ASP A 211 -5.83 -6.72 -14.42
CA ASP A 211 -4.42 -6.58 -14.81
C ASP A 211 -3.93 -5.14 -14.54
N ARG A 212 -2.68 -4.85 -14.98
CA ARG A 212 -2.08 -3.54 -14.74
C ARG A 212 -2.80 -2.42 -15.47
N ASP A 213 -3.17 -2.65 -16.73
CA ASP A 213 -3.70 -1.60 -17.59
C ASP A 213 -5.10 -1.24 -17.14
N GLU A 214 -5.94 -2.24 -16.85
CA GLU A 214 -7.26 -2.06 -16.25
C GLU A 214 -7.17 -1.37 -14.86
N ALA A 215 -6.17 -1.74 -14.05
CA ALA A 215 -5.97 -1.09 -12.75
C ALA A 215 -5.66 0.40 -12.89
N LEU A 216 -4.82 0.79 -13.86
CA LEU A 216 -4.52 2.20 -14.14
C LEU A 216 -5.75 2.96 -14.63
N ASP A 217 -6.55 2.37 -15.52
CA ASP A 217 -7.79 2.98 -16.01
C ASP A 217 -8.79 3.21 -14.86
N ARG A 218 -8.94 2.23 -13.96
CA ARG A 218 -9.81 2.35 -12.79
C ARG A 218 -9.31 3.39 -11.79
N LEU A 219 -7.99 3.47 -11.56
CA LEU A 219 -7.39 4.54 -10.74
C LEU A 219 -7.66 5.93 -11.32
N ALA A 220 -7.49 6.08 -12.64
CA ALA A 220 -7.80 7.32 -13.33
C ALA A 220 -9.29 7.69 -13.21
N ALA A 221 -10.19 6.75 -13.42
CA ALA A 221 -11.64 6.95 -13.29
C ALA A 221 -12.04 7.32 -11.85
N ALA A 222 -11.45 6.69 -10.84
CA ALA A 222 -11.69 7.01 -9.43
C ALA A 222 -11.21 8.42 -9.07
N GLY A 223 -10.12 8.90 -9.69
CA GLY A 223 -9.58 10.24 -9.50
C GLY A 223 -10.38 11.33 -10.21
N THR A 224 -11.01 11.04 -11.36
CA THR A 224 -11.80 12.00 -12.14
C THR A 224 -13.21 12.24 -11.60
N GLY A 225 -13.70 11.39 -10.71
CA GLY A 225 -14.93 11.62 -9.95
C GLY A 225 -14.87 12.83 -9.00
N GLY A 226 -13.71 13.47 -8.88
CA GLY A 226 -13.48 14.77 -8.25
C GLY A 226 -12.69 15.63 -9.23
N THR A 227 -13.28 16.72 -9.70
CA THR A 227 -12.72 17.67 -10.67
C THR A 227 -11.27 18.04 -10.36
N GLY A 228 -10.42 17.86 -11.35
CA GLY A 228 -8.99 17.89 -11.33
C GLY A 228 -8.29 19.11 -10.71
N VAL A 229 -7.16 18.81 -10.11
CA VAL A 229 -5.94 19.63 -10.16
C VAL A 229 -4.77 18.66 -10.30
N PRO A 230 -3.93 18.76 -11.35
CA PRO A 230 -2.70 17.99 -11.44
C PRO A 230 -1.63 18.67 -10.61
N GLY A 231 -1.01 17.95 -9.70
CA GLY A 231 0.31 18.32 -9.25
C GLY A 231 0.51 18.56 -7.77
N ALA A 232 1.00 17.57 -7.10
CA ALA A 232 2.10 17.73 -6.14
C ALA A 232 2.90 16.43 -6.15
N ARG A 233 4.09 16.49 -6.72
CA ARG A 233 5.09 15.42 -6.62
C ARG A 233 5.58 15.40 -5.17
N GLY A 234 4.91 14.66 -4.32
CA GLY A 234 5.43 14.27 -3.02
C GLY A 234 6.55 13.26 -3.26
N ALA A 235 7.79 13.75 -3.26
CA ALA A 235 8.96 12.89 -3.25
C ALA A 235 9.07 12.23 -1.88
N HIS A 236 8.37 11.13 -1.65
CA HIS A 236 8.84 10.16 -0.68
C HIS A 236 10.00 9.41 -1.34
N ALA A 237 11.19 9.57 -0.75
CA ALA A 237 12.33 8.75 -1.08
C ALA A 237 11.88 7.29 -1.00
N VAL A 238 11.87 6.64 -2.16
CA VAL A 238 11.79 5.18 -2.25
C VAL A 238 13.03 4.70 -1.50
N ARG A 239 12.84 4.30 -0.23
CA ARG A 239 13.86 3.48 0.43
C ARG A 239 13.99 2.24 -0.43
N ASP A 240 15.20 1.95 -0.86
CA ASP A 240 15.52 0.73 -1.59
C ASP A 240 14.86 -0.44 -0.86
N VAL A 241 13.81 -0.97 -1.47
CA VAL A 241 13.22 -2.23 -1.03
C VAL A 241 14.26 -3.27 -1.39
N PRO A 242 14.84 -4.00 -0.42
CA PRO A 242 15.69 -5.13 -0.76
C PRO A 242 14.90 -6.02 -1.70
N ASP A 243 15.50 -6.31 -2.84
CA ASP A 243 14.89 -7.13 -3.89
C ASP A 243 14.53 -8.48 -3.23
N VAL A 244 13.28 -8.91 -3.41
CA VAL A 244 12.71 -10.17 -2.89
C VAL A 244 13.56 -11.42 -3.23
N ARG A 245 14.74 -11.24 -3.82
CA ARG A 245 15.71 -12.27 -4.12
C ARG A 245 16.30 -12.96 -2.89
N ASP A 246 16.27 -12.29 -1.72
CA ASP A 246 16.86 -12.84 -0.50
C ASP A 246 15.87 -13.64 0.38
N MET A 247 14.56 -13.63 0.07
CA MET A 247 13.57 -14.38 0.83
C MET A 247 13.38 -15.84 0.36
N ASP A 248 14.08 -16.29 -0.68
CA ASP A 248 14.03 -17.69 -1.15
C ASP A 248 14.81 -18.67 -0.23
N GLY A 249 15.46 -18.18 0.82
CA GLY A 249 16.28 -19.00 1.73
C GLY A 249 15.52 -19.73 2.84
N VAL A 250 14.30 -19.31 3.17
CA VAL A 250 13.56 -19.85 4.35
C VAL A 250 12.62 -21.01 3.97
N ALA A 251 12.30 -21.19 2.70
CA ALA A 251 11.38 -22.26 2.27
C ALA A 251 12.03 -23.63 1.97
N ASP A 252 13.34 -23.76 2.13
CA ASP A 252 14.08 -24.99 1.75
C ASP A 252 14.34 -25.96 2.92
N VAL A 253 13.90 -25.63 4.16
CA VAL A 253 14.17 -26.48 5.35
C VAL A 253 13.17 -27.64 5.53
N GLN A 254 12.06 -27.66 4.80
CA GLN A 254 11.01 -28.69 5.00
C GLN A 254 11.06 -29.90 4.04
N ASP A 255 11.98 -29.96 3.06
CA ASP A 255 12.00 -31.06 2.06
C ASP A 255 13.07 -32.14 2.32
N THR A 256 13.71 -32.16 3.49
CA THR A 256 14.74 -33.17 3.84
C THR A 256 14.23 -34.33 4.69
N ARG A 257 12.93 -34.50 4.94
CA ARG A 257 12.39 -35.57 5.78
C ARG A 257 11.90 -36.83 5.04
N ASP A 258 11.91 -36.87 3.72
CA ASP A 258 11.38 -38.02 2.98
C ASP A 258 12.47 -38.91 2.31
N ALA A 259 13.68 -38.94 2.84
CA ALA A 259 14.73 -39.84 2.33
C ALA A 259 15.40 -40.62 3.45
N GLN A 260 14.65 -41.44 4.18
CA GLN A 260 15.20 -42.54 4.96
C GLN A 260 14.23 -43.72 4.92
N GLU A 261 14.34 -44.55 3.87
CA GLU A 261 13.83 -45.93 3.88
C GLU A 261 14.73 -46.81 4.76
N PRO A 262 14.19 -47.66 5.65
CA PRO A 262 14.96 -48.63 6.39
C PRO A 262 15.28 -49.81 5.51
N THR A 263 16.57 -50.15 5.44
CA THR A 263 17.06 -51.40 4.85
C THR A 263 16.59 -52.56 5.71
N PRO A 264 15.98 -53.65 5.16
CA PRO A 264 15.68 -54.85 5.91
C PRO A 264 16.91 -55.70 6.13
N ALA A 265 16.98 -56.30 7.32
CA ALA A 265 18.00 -57.29 7.75
C ALA A 265 17.90 -58.60 7.00
#